data_c0b25aa1f1c9a1fb9f5c7fbbc2ba944e
#
_entry.id   c0b25aa1f1c9a1fb9f5c7fbbc2ba944e
#
_cell.length_a   1.000
_cell.length_b   1.000
_cell.length_c   1.000
_cell.angle_alpha   90.00
_cell.angle_beta   90.00
_cell.angle_gamma   90.00
#
_symmetry.space_group_name_H-M   'P 1'
#
loop_
_entity.id
_entity.type
_entity.pdbx_description
1 polymer ?
#
loop_
_entity_poly.entity_id
_entity_poly.type
_entity_poly.pdbx_seq_one_letter_code
_entity_poly.pdbx_strand_id
1 'polypeptide(L)'
;MISRTLSTSAILVLASPALAQGQGPSIPATPSIANAVPGPFGFVRCLTPDLDPSQSMFLPPSDCSANSTNPTSAYSPANLDEIVIPVVFHVIRDNNGGGNVPNSRVISQVEIFNEDFRALAGTPGAPGVDTKVSFVLATTDPQGQASTGIIRYDNSSWFNDSGSYWNSIAWDPDIYLNIYTLGAPSGSSNVLGYVPYFPQSGNAGSNSDRVVLLNGTVGRNAPLAPYNQGRTGTHEVGHYLGLYHTFQSGCGGSNCNTSGDRICDTNPESNPEFNCSTGSSSCGSTDPVRNYMNYSTDTCMTNFTEEQARRIRCTLEFYRPNLGTPVGPVLGQNYCVETPNSTGLPATLVGTGTKLIANNDFGVYAQGLPVGSPGYFICSPNQAQVPGPGGSQGTLCVGASTGRYLSQVGNSGIFGIIPLTVDLTSIPQPTGNVAVQPGDTWNFQCWYRDSILGFPVSNFTDGYTITFE
;
A
#
# COMPACT_ATOMS: atom_id res chain seq x y z
N MET A 1 67.12 13.31 16.22
CA MET A 1 66.55 12.39 15.22
C MET A 1 65.49 11.55 15.91
N ILE A 2 64.24 11.89 15.82
CA ILE A 2 63.13 11.11 16.40
C ILE A 2 62.28 10.63 15.21
N SER A 3 62.37 9.31 14.97
CA SER A 3 61.59 8.62 13.93
C SER A 3 60.15 8.46 14.40
N ARG A 4 59.16 8.98 13.65
CA ARG A 4 57.73 8.69 13.83
C ARG A 4 57.33 7.59 12.86
N THR A 5 56.99 6.45 13.43
CA THR A 5 56.34 5.36 12.71
C THR A 5 54.87 5.69 12.50
N LEU A 6 54.43 5.77 11.25
CA LEU A 6 53.02 5.83 10.85
C LEU A 6 52.43 4.42 10.88
N SER A 7 51.44 4.25 11.72
CA SER A 7 50.60 3.04 11.77
C SER A 7 49.49 3.19 10.76
N THR A 8 49.49 2.42 9.68
CA THR A 8 48.39 2.27 8.73
C THR A 8 47.40 1.25 9.25
N SER A 9 46.26 1.73 9.71
CA SER A 9 45.12 0.85 10.02
C SER A 9 44.41 0.47 8.70
N ALA A 10 44.52 -0.81 8.35
CA ALA A 10 43.74 -1.37 7.23
C ALA A 10 42.28 -1.55 7.66
N ILE A 11 41.39 -0.87 7.02
CA ILE A 11 39.92 -1.10 7.13
C ILE A 11 39.61 -2.35 6.33
N LEU A 12 39.27 -3.42 7.04
CA LEU A 12 38.78 -4.67 6.46
C LEU A 12 37.31 -4.48 6.07
N VAL A 13 37.05 -4.20 4.80
CA VAL A 13 35.70 -4.23 4.23
C VAL A 13 35.30 -5.70 4.09
N LEU A 14 34.46 -6.17 5.01
CA LEU A 14 33.82 -7.47 4.88
C LEU A 14 32.76 -7.36 3.78
N ALA A 15 33.06 -7.85 2.59
CA ALA A 15 32.09 -8.09 1.55
C ALA A 15 31.13 -9.19 2.03
N SER A 16 29.86 -8.86 2.17
CA SER A 16 28.80 -9.85 2.37
C SER A 16 28.79 -10.80 1.19
N PRO A 17 28.74 -12.14 1.39
CA PRO A 17 28.60 -13.05 0.28
C PRO A 17 27.23 -12.85 -0.37
N ALA A 18 27.20 -12.50 -1.66
CA ALA A 18 26.01 -12.64 -2.46
C ALA A 18 25.57 -14.12 -2.41
N LEU A 19 24.41 -14.37 -1.82
CA LEU A 19 23.81 -15.70 -1.84
C LEU A 19 23.52 -16.05 -3.30
N ALA A 20 24.19 -17.09 -3.80
CA ALA A 20 23.90 -17.65 -5.11
C ALA A 20 22.43 -18.10 -5.10
N GLN A 21 21.61 -17.48 -5.94
CA GLN A 21 20.23 -17.91 -6.18
C GLN A 21 20.29 -19.31 -6.84
N GLY A 22 20.07 -20.35 -6.03
CA GLY A 22 19.81 -21.68 -6.56
C GLY A 22 18.49 -21.63 -7.36
N GLN A 23 18.51 -22.04 -8.63
CA GLN A 23 17.28 -22.20 -9.39
C GLN A 23 16.47 -23.32 -8.75
N GLY A 24 15.41 -22.95 -8.02
CA GLY A 24 14.38 -23.86 -7.57
C GLY A 24 13.61 -24.44 -8.77
N PRO A 25 12.79 -25.49 -8.57
CA PRO A 25 11.97 -26.04 -9.62
C PRO A 25 11.11 -24.93 -10.24
N SER A 26 11.08 -24.86 -11.57
CA SER A 26 10.38 -23.82 -12.33
C SER A 26 8.86 -24.01 -12.20
N ILE A 27 8.25 -23.35 -11.22
CA ILE A 27 6.80 -23.19 -11.17
C ILE A 27 6.43 -22.25 -12.34
N PRO A 28 5.39 -22.53 -13.13
CA PRO A 28 4.97 -21.64 -14.20
C PRO A 28 4.66 -20.26 -13.66
N ALA A 29 5.23 -19.21 -14.24
CA ALA A 29 5.00 -17.82 -13.84
C ALA A 29 3.56 -17.32 -14.10
N THR A 30 2.75 -18.13 -14.79
CA THR A 30 1.31 -17.92 -15.01
C THR A 30 0.60 -19.19 -14.57
N PRO A 31 -0.28 -19.15 -13.55
CA PRO A 31 -1.03 -20.30 -13.08
C PRO A 31 -1.95 -20.88 -14.17
N SER A 32 -2.23 -22.19 -14.10
CA SER A 32 -3.12 -22.84 -15.06
C SER A 32 -4.57 -22.86 -14.59
N ILE A 33 -5.49 -22.47 -15.47
CA ILE A 33 -6.94 -22.53 -15.20
C ILE A 33 -7.49 -23.98 -15.15
N ALA A 34 -6.71 -25.00 -15.56
CA ALA A 34 -7.20 -26.37 -15.75
C ALA A 34 -7.82 -26.99 -14.48
N ASN A 35 -7.41 -26.56 -13.29
CA ASN A 35 -7.91 -27.06 -12.00
C ASN A 35 -8.74 -26.02 -11.25
N ALA A 36 -9.09 -24.91 -11.87
CA ALA A 36 -9.83 -23.83 -11.22
C ALA A 36 -11.30 -24.21 -10.97
N VAL A 37 -11.81 -23.86 -9.81
CA VAL A 37 -13.23 -24.07 -9.44
C VAL A 37 -13.99 -22.76 -9.69
N PRO A 38 -14.87 -22.71 -10.71
CA PRO A 38 -15.70 -21.52 -10.94
C PRO A 38 -16.73 -21.37 -9.81
N GLY A 39 -16.93 -20.15 -9.35
CA GLY A 39 -18.03 -19.81 -8.46
C GLY A 39 -19.39 -19.75 -9.18
N PRO A 40 -20.49 -19.52 -8.44
CA PRO A 40 -21.86 -19.53 -8.98
C PRO A 40 -22.12 -18.45 -10.03
N PHE A 41 -21.26 -17.43 -10.12
CA PHE A 41 -21.36 -16.36 -11.13
C PHE A 41 -20.53 -16.64 -12.40
N GLY A 42 -19.95 -17.83 -12.52
CA GLY A 42 -19.11 -18.25 -13.65
C GLY A 42 -17.68 -17.71 -13.63
N PHE A 43 -17.26 -17.08 -12.55
CA PHE A 43 -15.91 -16.55 -12.37
C PHE A 43 -15.08 -17.45 -11.44
N VAL A 44 -13.78 -17.53 -11.73
CA VAL A 44 -12.77 -18.07 -10.84
C VAL A 44 -12.28 -16.90 -9.97
N ARG A 45 -12.58 -16.89 -8.68
CA ARG A 45 -12.30 -15.78 -7.77
C ARG A 45 -10.82 -15.49 -7.65
N CYS A 46 -10.00 -16.53 -7.54
CA CYS A 46 -8.55 -16.47 -7.42
C CYS A 46 -7.93 -17.69 -8.09
N LEU A 47 -6.80 -17.50 -8.76
CA LEU A 47 -6.03 -18.56 -9.39
C LEU A 47 -4.63 -18.70 -8.78
N THR A 48 -4.39 -18.08 -7.61
CA THR A 48 -3.13 -18.26 -6.87
C THR A 48 -2.94 -19.73 -6.54
N PRO A 49 -1.83 -20.36 -6.95
CA PRO A 49 -1.58 -21.78 -6.71
C PRO A 49 -1.37 -22.03 -5.21
N ASP A 50 -1.80 -23.19 -4.73
CA ASP A 50 -1.49 -23.63 -3.37
C ASP A 50 0.04 -23.72 -3.19
N LEU A 51 0.53 -23.28 -2.04
CA LEU A 51 1.93 -23.47 -1.69
C LEU A 51 2.18 -24.92 -1.30
N ASP A 52 3.10 -25.58 -1.99
CA ASP A 52 3.69 -26.83 -1.52
C ASP A 52 4.74 -26.53 -0.45
N PRO A 53 4.52 -26.88 0.81
CA PRO A 53 5.48 -26.61 1.89
C PRO A 53 6.86 -27.23 1.66
N SER A 54 6.94 -28.31 0.87
CA SER A 54 8.21 -28.95 0.54
C SER A 54 9.10 -28.09 -0.38
N GLN A 55 8.52 -27.12 -1.05
CA GLN A 55 9.20 -26.17 -1.94
C GLN A 55 9.76 -24.94 -1.22
N SER A 56 9.50 -24.79 0.07
CA SER A 56 10.03 -23.65 0.83
C SER A 56 11.55 -23.76 0.96
N MET A 57 12.25 -22.76 0.44
CA MET A 57 13.72 -22.69 0.41
C MET A 57 14.30 -21.98 1.65
N PHE A 58 13.47 -21.39 2.49
CA PHE A 58 13.88 -20.53 3.59
C PHE A 58 13.42 -21.10 4.94
N LEU A 59 14.16 -20.77 6.00
CA LEU A 59 13.78 -20.98 7.39
C LEU A 59 13.36 -19.64 8.02
N PRO A 60 12.15 -19.15 7.71
CA PRO A 60 11.67 -17.89 8.26
C PRO A 60 11.31 -18.04 9.74
N PRO A 61 11.05 -16.93 10.43
CA PRO A 61 10.34 -16.96 11.70
C PRO A 61 9.04 -17.77 11.60
N SER A 62 8.62 -18.39 12.70
CA SER A 62 7.43 -19.24 12.72
C SER A 62 6.13 -18.49 12.34
N ASP A 63 6.11 -17.16 12.55
CA ASP A 63 4.95 -16.32 12.22
C ASP A 63 4.60 -16.30 10.72
N CYS A 64 5.56 -16.51 9.82
CA CYS A 64 5.33 -16.49 8.36
C CYS A 64 5.94 -17.72 7.64
N SER A 65 6.18 -18.80 8.34
CA SER A 65 6.67 -20.05 7.75
C SER A 65 5.66 -20.64 6.76
N ALA A 66 6.16 -21.39 5.77
CA ALA A 66 5.35 -22.17 4.85
C ALA A 66 4.67 -23.36 5.54
N ASN A 67 5.28 -23.92 6.57
CA ASN A 67 4.86 -25.17 7.21
C ASN A 67 4.02 -24.96 8.46
N SER A 68 4.24 -23.87 9.15
CA SER A 68 3.57 -23.58 10.43
C SER A 68 3.52 -22.09 10.67
N THR A 69 2.56 -21.66 11.47
CA THR A 69 2.52 -20.32 12.04
C THR A 69 2.51 -20.47 13.55
N ASN A 70 3.24 -19.63 14.24
CA ASN A 70 3.21 -19.56 15.69
C ASN A 70 3.31 -18.10 16.07
N PRO A 71 2.18 -17.37 16.06
CA PRO A 71 2.14 -15.93 16.23
C PRO A 71 2.84 -15.49 17.51
N THR A 72 3.73 -14.52 17.37
CA THR A 72 4.45 -13.93 18.51
C THR A 72 4.07 -12.46 18.66
N SER A 73 4.31 -11.90 19.84
CA SER A 73 4.08 -10.46 20.05
C SER A 73 5.07 -9.57 19.26
N ALA A 74 6.13 -10.14 18.71
CA ALA A 74 7.12 -9.43 17.91
C ALA A 74 6.50 -8.81 16.64
N TYR A 75 5.53 -9.52 16.03
CA TYR A 75 4.86 -9.07 14.80
C TYR A 75 3.46 -8.50 15.05
N SER A 76 3.06 -8.27 16.30
CA SER A 76 1.78 -7.62 16.58
C SER A 76 1.78 -6.18 16.06
N PRO A 77 0.85 -5.80 15.17
CA PRO A 77 0.80 -4.46 14.58
C PRO A 77 0.76 -3.34 15.61
N ALA A 78 0.17 -3.58 16.78
CA ALA A 78 0.08 -2.59 17.86
C ALA A 78 1.46 -2.13 18.37
N ASN A 79 2.51 -2.93 18.17
CA ASN A 79 3.87 -2.68 18.64
C ASN A 79 4.82 -2.26 17.52
N LEU A 80 4.33 -2.13 16.28
CA LEU A 80 5.15 -1.88 15.10
C LEU A 80 4.78 -0.55 14.44
N ASP A 81 5.78 0.06 13.81
CA ASP A 81 5.59 1.24 12.98
C ASP A 81 4.79 0.90 11.72
N GLU A 82 4.17 1.92 11.15
CA GLU A 82 3.48 1.79 9.87
C GLU A 82 4.48 1.56 8.73
N ILE A 83 4.13 0.65 7.81
CA ILE A 83 4.85 0.46 6.55
C ILE A 83 3.99 1.04 5.44
N VAL A 84 4.57 1.92 4.61
CA VAL A 84 3.90 2.49 3.44
C VAL A 84 4.49 1.85 2.18
N ILE A 85 3.68 1.09 1.45
CA ILE A 85 4.10 0.37 0.25
C ILE A 85 3.82 1.23 -1.00
N PRO A 86 4.86 1.63 -1.75
CA PRO A 86 4.66 2.28 -3.04
C PRO A 86 4.13 1.27 -4.06
N VAL A 87 3.03 1.61 -4.71
CA VAL A 87 2.34 0.76 -5.68
C VAL A 87 2.47 1.35 -7.08
N VAL A 88 2.77 0.51 -8.05
CA VAL A 88 2.67 0.87 -9.47
C VAL A 88 1.62 0.00 -10.15
N PHE A 89 0.69 0.65 -10.87
CA PHE A 89 -0.31 -0.02 -11.70
C PHE A 89 0.14 -0.03 -13.16
N HIS A 90 0.36 -1.20 -13.71
CA HIS A 90 0.59 -1.47 -15.12
C HIS A 90 -0.76 -1.77 -15.79
N VAL A 91 -1.38 -0.75 -16.36
CA VAL A 91 -2.67 -0.89 -17.05
C VAL A 91 -2.42 -1.36 -18.48
N ILE A 92 -2.60 -2.66 -18.71
CA ILE A 92 -2.37 -3.27 -20.02
C ILE A 92 -3.71 -3.31 -20.77
N ARG A 93 -3.72 -2.72 -21.97
CA ARG A 93 -4.86 -2.61 -22.88
C ARG A 93 -4.61 -3.45 -24.12
N ASP A 94 -5.66 -3.81 -24.85
CA ASP A 94 -5.50 -4.34 -26.18
C ASP A 94 -4.99 -3.27 -27.17
N ASN A 95 -4.61 -3.65 -28.38
CA ASN A 95 -4.10 -2.72 -29.39
C ASN A 95 -5.10 -1.67 -29.87
N ASN A 96 -6.38 -1.78 -29.48
CA ASN A 96 -7.44 -0.83 -29.78
C ASN A 96 -7.79 0.04 -28.56
N GLY A 97 -7.04 -0.08 -27.45
CA GLY A 97 -7.28 0.64 -26.20
C GLY A 97 -8.38 0.02 -25.32
N GLY A 98 -8.89 -1.15 -25.68
CA GLY A 98 -9.85 -1.89 -24.85
C GLY A 98 -9.25 -2.35 -23.54
N GLY A 99 -10.08 -2.43 -22.49
CA GLY A 99 -9.64 -2.85 -21.14
C GLY A 99 -8.97 -1.73 -20.32
N ASN A 100 -9.01 -0.49 -20.76
CA ASN A 100 -8.47 0.62 -19.98
C ASN A 100 -9.17 0.73 -18.62
N VAL A 101 -8.35 0.91 -17.57
CA VAL A 101 -8.81 1.27 -16.21
C VAL A 101 -8.59 2.76 -16.01
N PRO A 102 -9.66 3.56 -15.82
CA PRO A 102 -9.53 4.99 -15.57
C PRO A 102 -8.72 5.26 -14.29
N ASN A 103 -7.99 6.38 -14.27
CA ASN A 103 -7.19 6.76 -13.10
C ASN A 103 -8.02 6.81 -11.80
N SER A 104 -9.25 7.32 -11.87
CA SER A 104 -10.15 7.37 -10.70
C SER A 104 -10.42 6.00 -10.08
N ARG A 105 -10.53 4.94 -10.90
CA ARG A 105 -10.68 3.57 -10.41
C ARG A 105 -9.38 3.03 -9.81
N VAL A 106 -8.22 3.32 -10.40
CA VAL A 106 -6.92 2.95 -9.82
C VAL A 106 -6.70 3.65 -8.49
N ILE A 107 -6.98 4.95 -8.41
CA ILE A 107 -6.88 5.73 -7.17
C ILE A 107 -7.80 5.12 -6.10
N SER A 108 -9.07 4.87 -6.45
CA SER A 108 -10.01 4.25 -5.51
C SER A 108 -9.60 2.83 -5.08
N GLN A 109 -8.83 2.10 -5.90
CA GLN A 109 -8.28 0.80 -5.49
C GLN A 109 -7.22 0.95 -4.39
N VAL A 110 -6.38 1.97 -4.46
CA VAL A 110 -5.39 2.25 -3.39
C VAL A 110 -6.09 2.72 -2.11
N GLU A 111 -7.15 3.54 -2.23
CA GLU A 111 -8.00 3.90 -1.09
C GLU A 111 -8.61 2.65 -0.42
N ILE A 112 -9.14 1.71 -1.24
CA ILE A 112 -9.70 0.44 -0.75
C ILE A 112 -8.64 -0.39 -0.03
N PHE A 113 -7.41 -0.48 -0.55
CA PHE A 113 -6.33 -1.14 0.17
C PHE A 113 -6.11 -0.53 1.55
N ASN A 114 -6.07 0.80 1.63
CA ASN A 114 -5.90 1.48 2.91
C ASN A 114 -7.10 1.28 3.85
N GLU A 115 -8.33 1.30 3.35
CA GLU A 115 -9.52 0.98 4.15
C GLU A 115 -9.45 -0.41 4.76
N ASP A 116 -9.07 -1.40 3.94
CA ASP A 116 -9.11 -2.80 4.29
C ASP A 116 -7.92 -3.22 5.18
N PHE A 117 -6.70 -2.83 4.83
CA PHE A 117 -5.49 -3.18 5.58
C PHE A 117 -5.31 -2.34 6.85
N ARG A 118 -5.82 -1.11 6.88
CA ARG A 118 -5.76 -0.23 8.06
C ARG A 118 -7.02 -0.31 8.92
N ALA A 119 -8.03 -1.08 8.51
CA ALA A 119 -9.33 -1.17 9.19
C ALA A 119 -9.90 0.23 9.52
N LEU A 120 -9.91 1.14 8.55
CA LEU A 120 -10.22 2.55 8.77
C LEU A 120 -11.65 2.75 9.27
N ALA A 121 -11.80 3.49 10.35
CA ALA A 121 -13.10 3.78 10.95
C ALA A 121 -14.03 4.48 9.95
N GLY A 122 -15.30 4.06 9.92
CA GLY A 122 -16.31 4.60 9.01
C GLY A 122 -16.28 4.00 7.59
N THR A 123 -15.39 3.05 7.31
CA THR A 123 -15.31 2.33 6.04
C THR A 123 -15.78 0.88 6.19
N PRO A 124 -16.05 0.16 5.09
CA PRO A 124 -16.36 -1.27 5.15
C PRO A 124 -15.26 -2.13 5.80
N GLY A 125 -14.00 -1.70 5.78
CA GLY A 125 -12.87 -2.39 6.42
C GLY A 125 -12.81 -2.24 7.96
N ALA A 126 -13.57 -1.32 8.54
CA ALA A 126 -13.54 -1.00 9.97
C ALA A 126 -13.69 -2.21 10.94
N PRO A 127 -14.42 -3.30 10.59
CA PRO A 127 -14.48 -4.48 11.46
C PRO A 127 -13.18 -5.30 11.54
N GLY A 128 -12.21 -5.04 10.66
CA GLY A 128 -10.93 -5.72 10.62
C GLY A 128 -9.94 -5.27 11.69
N VAL A 129 -8.71 -5.75 11.56
CA VAL A 129 -7.56 -5.35 12.37
C VAL A 129 -6.67 -4.42 11.55
N ASP A 130 -6.21 -3.32 12.16
CA ASP A 130 -5.22 -2.42 11.55
C ASP A 130 -3.87 -3.14 11.46
N THR A 131 -3.49 -3.56 10.25
CA THR A 131 -2.23 -4.25 9.99
C THR A 131 -1.01 -3.34 10.08
N LYS A 132 -1.21 -2.02 10.19
CA LYS A 132 -0.15 -1.01 10.06
C LYS A 132 0.59 -1.08 8.71
N VAL A 133 -0.13 -1.46 7.66
CA VAL A 133 0.35 -1.43 6.27
C VAL A 133 -0.54 -0.52 5.45
N SER A 134 0.06 0.48 4.84
CA SER A 134 -0.60 1.44 3.94
C SER A 134 -0.03 1.36 2.53
N PHE A 135 -0.77 1.87 1.58
CA PHE A 135 -0.40 1.85 0.16
C PHE A 135 -0.51 3.25 -0.42
N VAL A 136 0.45 3.62 -1.25
CA VAL A 136 0.44 4.88 -2.00
C VAL A 136 0.82 4.63 -3.45
N LEU A 137 0.27 5.39 -4.39
CA LEU A 137 0.79 5.36 -5.75
C LEU A 137 2.22 5.89 -5.77
N ALA A 138 3.10 5.19 -6.49
CA ALA A 138 4.48 5.61 -6.62
C ALA A 138 4.58 6.97 -7.33
N THR A 139 5.19 7.95 -6.69
CA THR A 139 5.36 9.32 -7.21
C THR A 139 6.65 9.51 -7.98
N THR A 140 7.55 8.53 -7.91
CA THR A 140 8.86 8.53 -8.58
C THR A 140 9.06 7.19 -9.26
N ASP A 141 9.51 7.20 -10.51
CA ASP A 141 9.84 5.98 -11.24
C ASP A 141 11.24 5.45 -10.89
N PRO A 142 11.64 4.23 -11.32
CA PRO A 142 12.96 3.67 -11.04
C PRO A 142 14.15 4.48 -11.57
N GLN A 143 13.92 5.47 -12.44
CA GLN A 143 14.93 6.38 -12.95
C GLN A 143 14.96 7.71 -12.18
N GLY A 144 14.18 7.83 -11.09
CA GLY A 144 14.11 9.04 -10.27
C GLY A 144 13.26 10.17 -10.90
N GLN A 145 12.48 9.87 -11.95
CA GLN A 145 11.61 10.87 -12.57
C GLN A 145 10.23 10.86 -11.90
N ALA A 146 9.57 12.02 -11.91
CA ALA A 146 8.21 12.14 -11.40
C ALA A 146 7.26 11.20 -12.14
N SER A 147 6.45 10.46 -11.40
CA SER A 147 5.51 9.48 -11.90
C SER A 147 4.14 9.63 -11.27
N THR A 148 3.16 9.05 -11.91
CA THR A 148 1.79 8.93 -11.39
C THR A 148 1.55 7.56 -10.73
N GLY A 149 2.50 6.65 -10.81
CA GLY A 149 2.30 5.25 -10.41
C GLY A 149 1.30 4.49 -11.30
N ILE A 150 0.84 5.08 -12.41
CA ILE A 150 -0.12 4.46 -13.34
C ILE A 150 0.45 4.50 -14.76
N ILE A 151 0.95 3.38 -15.23
CA ILE A 151 1.57 3.26 -16.55
C ILE A 151 0.64 2.47 -17.48
N ARG A 152 0.57 2.87 -18.74
CA ARG A 152 -0.32 2.24 -19.73
C ARG A 152 0.48 1.64 -20.87
N TYR A 153 0.04 0.45 -21.29
CA TYR A 153 0.63 -0.29 -22.40
C TYR A 153 -0.47 -0.76 -23.35
N ASP A 154 -0.25 -0.64 -24.64
CA ASP A 154 -1.12 -1.19 -25.68
C ASP A 154 -0.48 -2.43 -26.29
N ASN A 155 -0.92 -3.62 -25.84
CA ASN A 155 -0.40 -4.90 -26.29
C ASN A 155 -1.42 -6.02 -26.08
N SER A 156 -2.06 -6.47 -27.16
CA SER A 156 -3.08 -7.51 -27.09
C SER A 156 -2.57 -8.86 -26.60
N SER A 157 -1.30 -9.19 -26.79
CA SER A 157 -0.70 -10.42 -26.27
C SER A 157 -0.60 -10.36 -24.75
N TRP A 158 -0.05 -9.26 -24.23
CA TRP A 158 0.05 -9.01 -22.79
C TRP A 158 -1.32 -8.87 -22.13
N PHE A 159 -2.28 -8.24 -22.83
CA PHE A 159 -3.67 -8.11 -22.38
C PHE A 159 -4.33 -9.47 -22.12
N ASN A 160 -3.92 -10.49 -22.87
CA ASN A 160 -4.35 -11.88 -22.69
C ASN A 160 -3.37 -12.69 -21.80
N ASP A 161 -2.55 -12.02 -21.01
CA ASP A 161 -1.58 -12.61 -20.07
C ASP A 161 -0.56 -13.54 -20.76
N SER A 162 -0.21 -13.25 -22.00
CA SER A 162 0.72 -14.06 -22.80
C SER A 162 2.12 -13.45 -22.81
N GLY A 163 3.12 -14.33 -22.68
CA GLY A 163 4.54 -13.94 -22.64
C GLY A 163 5.00 -13.56 -21.23
N SER A 164 6.24 -13.07 -21.15
CA SER A 164 6.89 -12.70 -19.87
C SER A 164 7.06 -11.18 -19.78
N TYR A 165 5.97 -10.44 -20.02
CA TYR A 165 5.96 -8.97 -20.05
C TYR A 165 6.53 -8.33 -18.80
N TRP A 166 6.33 -8.94 -17.64
CA TRP A 166 6.88 -8.47 -16.36
C TRP A 166 8.40 -8.34 -16.37
N ASN A 167 9.13 -9.16 -17.13
CA ASN A 167 10.57 -9.03 -17.27
C ASN A 167 11.00 -7.73 -17.98
N SER A 168 10.09 -7.12 -18.74
CA SER A 168 10.38 -5.91 -19.53
C SER A 168 9.86 -4.63 -18.86
N ILE A 169 8.81 -4.73 -18.02
CA ILE A 169 8.10 -3.54 -17.54
C ILE A 169 7.91 -3.50 -16.02
N ALA A 170 8.34 -4.52 -15.26
CA ALA A 170 8.32 -4.44 -13.81
C ALA A 170 9.20 -3.28 -13.32
N TRP A 171 8.68 -2.53 -12.39
CA TRP A 171 9.52 -1.69 -11.54
C TRP A 171 10.16 -2.55 -10.46
N ASP A 172 11.28 -2.13 -9.92
CA ASP A 172 12.04 -2.91 -8.95
C ASP A 172 11.12 -3.53 -7.86
N PRO A 173 10.92 -4.86 -7.87
CA PRO A 173 9.97 -5.51 -6.96
C PRO A 173 10.41 -5.52 -5.48
N ASP A 174 11.67 -5.19 -5.21
CA ASP A 174 12.16 -4.98 -3.85
C ASP A 174 11.65 -3.66 -3.26
N ILE A 175 11.26 -2.70 -4.12
CA ILE A 175 10.84 -1.36 -3.72
C ILE A 175 9.35 -1.15 -3.96
N TYR A 176 8.82 -1.63 -5.10
CA TYR A 176 7.47 -1.35 -5.57
C TYR A 176 6.61 -2.61 -5.60
N LEU A 177 5.38 -2.50 -5.11
CA LEU A 177 4.34 -3.49 -5.40
C LEU A 177 3.86 -3.28 -6.85
N ASN A 178 4.18 -4.22 -7.74
CA ASN A 178 3.74 -4.21 -9.12
C ASN A 178 2.37 -4.87 -9.28
N ILE A 179 1.36 -4.10 -9.70
CA ILE A 179 0.00 -4.58 -9.98
C ILE A 179 -0.29 -4.45 -11.47
N TYR A 180 -0.63 -5.56 -12.11
CA TYR A 180 -0.97 -5.61 -13.54
C TYR A 180 -2.47 -5.78 -13.72
N THR A 181 -3.10 -4.93 -14.54
CA THR A 181 -4.52 -5.07 -14.89
C THR A 181 -4.63 -5.57 -16.32
N LEU A 182 -5.33 -6.69 -16.51
CA LEU A 182 -5.42 -7.43 -17.77
C LEU A 182 -6.88 -7.63 -18.18
N GLY A 183 -7.11 -7.99 -19.44
CA GLY A 183 -8.43 -8.40 -19.93
C GLY A 183 -8.72 -9.89 -19.75
N ALA A 184 -7.66 -10.69 -19.68
CA ALA A 184 -7.78 -12.14 -19.53
C ALA A 184 -6.61 -12.70 -18.68
N PRO A 185 -6.62 -12.51 -17.35
CA PRO A 185 -5.66 -13.13 -16.46
C PRO A 185 -5.58 -14.65 -16.70
N SER A 186 -4.36 -15.18 -16.82
CA SER A 186 -4.12 -16.60 -17.20
C SER A 186 -4.80 -17.02 -18.50
N GLY A 187 -5.00 -16.08 -19.44
CA GLY A 187 -5.65 -16.35 -20.73
C GLY A 187 -7.17 -16.44 -20.66
N SER A 188 -7.82 -16.11 -19.54
CA SER A 188 -9.27 -16.20 -19.36
C SER A 188 -9.88 -14.94 -18.75
N SER A 189 -10.87 -14.37 -19.42
CA SER A 189 -11.66 -13.24 -18.91
C SER A 189 -12.56 -13.59 -17.71
N ASN A 190 -12.59 -14.86 -17.31
CA ASN A 190 -13.35 -15.34 -16.15
C ASN A 190 -12.50 -15.46 -14.88
N VAL A 191 -11.18 -15.28 -14.95
CA VAL A 191 -10.29 -15.24 -13.79
C VAL A 191 -10.23 -13.83 -13.26
N LEU A 192 -10.57 -13.61 -11.98
CA LEU A 192 -10.62 -12.27 -11.38
C LEU A 192 -9.25 -11.75 -10.99
N GLY A 193 -8.37 -12.63 -10.50
CA GLY A 193 -7.00 -12.26 -10.13
C GLY A 193 -6.15 -13.47 -9.74
N TYR A 194 -4.87 -13.21 -9.53
CA TYR A 194 -3.94 -14.16 -8.95
C TYR A 194 -2.62 -13.50 -8.55
N VAL A 195 -1.90 -14.16 -7.63
CA VAL A 195 -0.47 -13.99 -7.38
C VAL A 195 0.24 -15.25 -7.88
N PRO A 196 1.27 -15.17 -8.73
CA PRO A 196 1.89 -16.36 -9.31
C PRO A 196 2.61 -17.23 -8.28
N TYR A 197 3.09 -16.60 -7.19
CA TYR A 197 3.90 -17.27 -6.17
C TYR A 197 3.63 -16.69 -4.80
N PHE A 198 3.63 -17.55 -3.78
CA PHE A 198 3.75 -17.09 -2.40
C PHE A 198 5.19 -16.63 -2.11
N PRO A 199 5.40 -15.65 -1.21
CA PRO A 199 6.75 -15.20 -0.83
C PRO A 199 7.62 -16.34 -0.31
N GLN A 200 7.03 -17.36 0.32
CA GLN A 200 7.70 -18.56 0.82
C GLN A 200 8.32 -19.43 -0.29
N SER A 201 7.92 -19.26 -1.54
CA SER A 201 8.49 -19.99 -2.69
C SER A 201 9.84 -19.46 -3.16
N GLY A 202 10.35 -18.38 -2.56
CA GLY A 202 11.66 -17.79 -2.92
C GLY A 202 11.64 -16.89 -4.15
N ASN A 203 10.47 -16.44 -4.60
CA ASN A 203 10.32 -15.53 -5.74
C ASN A 203 10.12 -14.07 -5.34
N ALA A 204 10.05 -13.76 -4.04
CA ALA A 204 9.95 -12.39 -3.56
C ALA A 204 11.13 -11.56 -4.10
N GLY A 205 10.86 -10.35 -4.58
CA GLY A 205 11.83 -9.46 -5.19
C GLY A 205 12.25 -9.81 -6.63
N SER A 206 11.71 -10.89 -7.24
CA SER A 206 11.93 -11.15 -8.67
C SER A 206 10.96 -10.37 -9.55
N ASN A 207 11.28 -10.15 -10.84
CA ASN A 207 10.35 -9.49 -11.79
C ASN A 207 9.00 -10.23 -11.90
N SER A 208 8.94 -11.52 -11.59
CA SER A 208 7.70 -12.29 -11.57
C SER A 208 6.86 -12.11 -10.31
N ASP A 209 7.40 -11.45 -9.29
CA ASP A 209 6.73 -11.15 -8.04
C ASP A 209 5.74 -9.99 -8.22
N ARG A 210 4.48 -10.32 -8.43
CA ARG A 210 3.45 -9.39 -8.87
C ARG A 210 2.05 -9.80 -8.46
N VAL A 211 1.14 -8.84 -8.51
CA VAL A 211 -0.31 -9.06 -8.43
C VAL A 211 -0.93 -8.86 -9.81
N VAL A 212 -1.80 -9.77 -10.24
CA VAL A 212 -2.52 -9.70 -11.50
C VAL A 212 -4.03 -9.61 -11.23
N LEU A 213 -4.70 -8.63 -11.84
CA LEU A 213 -6.13 -8.37 -11.67
C LEU A 213 -6.84 -8.29 -13.03
N LEU A 214 -8.05 -8.83 -13.09
CA LEU A 214 -8.96 -8.54 -14.19
C LEU A 214 -9.36 -7.06 -14.14
N ASN A 215 -9.20 -6.34 -15.23
CA ASN A 215 -9.47 -4.89 -15.32
C ASN A 215 -10.90 -4.50 -14.86
N GLY A 216 -11.85 -5.44 -14.99
CA GLY A 216 -13.26 -5.28 -14.60
C GLY A 216 -13.51 -5.28 -13.09
N THR A 217 -12.52 -5.64 -12.25
CA THR A 217 -12.66 -5.73 -10.78
C THR A 217 -11.96 -4.60 -10.02
N VAL A 218 -11.17 -3.76 -10.70
CA VAL A 218 -10.30 -2.77 -10.08
C VAL A 218 -11.09 -1.54 -9.65
N GLY A 219 -11.01 -1.20 -8.37
CA GLY A 219 -11.56 0.03 -7.79
C GLY A 219 -13.05 -0.03 -7.49
N ARG A 220 -13.57 1.09 -6.95
CA ARG A 220 -14.99 1.24 -6.63
C ARG A 220 -15.83 1.31 -7.90
N ASN A 221 -17.04 0.72 -7.82
CA ASN A 221 -18.01 0.72 -8.92
C ASN A 221 -17.38 0.20 -10.23
N ALA A 222 -16.49 -0.78 -10.12
CA ALA A 222 -15.95 -1.49 -11.26
C ALA A 222 -17.10 -2.18 -12.05
N PRO A 223 -16.96 -2.46 -13.36
CA PRO A 223 -18.07 -2.94 -14.16
C PRO A 223 -18.52 -4.37 -13.85
N LEU A 224 -17.73 -5.16 -13.13
CA LEU A 224 -17.97 -6.59 -12.93
C LEU A 224 -18.62 -6.89 -11.58
N ALA A 225 -19.93 -6.65 -11.43
CA ALA A 225 -20.68 -7.07 -10.25
C ALA A 225 -20.78 -8.61 -10.17
N PRO A 226 -20.72 -9.24 -8.96
CA PRO A 226 -20.64 -8.64 -7.62
C PRO A 226 -19.21 -8.40 -7.12
N TYR A 227 -18.21 -8.41 -8.00
CA TYR A 227 -16.79 -8.22 -7.71
C TYR A 227 -16.32 -6.83 -8.13
N ASN A 228 -17.07 -5.80 -7.73
CA ASN A 228 -16.95 -4.44 -8.25
C ASN A 228 -16.62 -3.37 -7.20
N GLN A 229 -16.18 -3.80 -6.01
CA GLN A 229 -15.76 -2.91 -4.93
C GLN A 229 -14.27 -3.07 -4.58
N GLY A 230 -13.47 -3.61 -5.50
CA GLY A 230 -12.02 -3.69 -5.39
C GLY A 230 -11.46 -4.76 -4.44
N ARG A 231 -12.31 -5.63 -3.85
CA ARG A 231 -11.86 -6.66 -2.89
C ARG A 231 -11.12 -7.81 -3.56
N THR A 232 -11.21 -7.95 -4.88
CA THR A 232 -10.28 -8.83 -5.61
C THR A 232 -8.83 -8.36 -5.40
N GLY A 233 -8.57 -7.06 -5.51
CA GLY A 233 -7.24 -6.51 -5.23
C GLY A 233 -6.77 -6.76 -3.80
N THR A 234 -7.64 -6.52 -2.80
CA THR A 234 -7.33 -6.78 -1.38
C THR A 234 -6.99 -8.26 -1.13
N HIS A 235 -7.75 -9.18 -1.73
CA HIS A 235 -7.52 -10.62 -1.65
C HIS A 235 -6.14 -11.01 -2.21
N GLU A 236 -5.84 -10.59 -3.43
CA GLU A 236 -4.56 -10.92 -4.09
C GLU A 236 -3.36 -10.28 -3.38
N VAL A 237 -3.50 -9.04 -2.88
CA VAL A 237 -2.46 -8.43 -2.05
C VAL A 237 -2.30 -9.19 -0.72
N GLY A 238 -3.36 -9.78 -0.16
CA GLY A 238 -3.26 -10.69 0.97
C GLY A 238 -2.36 -11.89 0.68
N HIS A 239 -2.49 -12.54 -0.47
CA HIS A 239 -1.59 -13.61 -0.92
C HIS A 239 -0.15 -13.13 -1.16
N TYR A 240 0.01 -11.97 -1.81
CA TYR A 240 1.31 -11.34 -1.99
C TYR A 240 2.01 -11.08 -0.66
N LEU A 241 1.25 -10.83 0.40
CA LEU A 241 1.75 -10.66 1.77
C LEU A 241 1.69 -11.97 2.60
N GLY A 242 1.57 -13.12 1.96
CA GLY A 242 1.79 -14.44 2.56
C GLY A 242 0.59 -15.10 3.21
N LEU A 243 -0.63 -14.56 3.05
CA LEU A 243 -1.85 -15.20 3.57
C LEU A 243 -2.36 -16.29 2.64
N TYR A 244 -2.86 -17.39 3.21
CA TYR A 244 -3.54 -18.46 2.51
C TYR A 244 -5.06 -18.23 2.49
N HIS A 245 -5.77 -19.02 1.67
CA HIS A 245 -7.23 -19.04 1.73
C HIS A 245 -7.72 -19.58 3.07
N THR A 246 -8.83 -19.06 3.59
CA THR A 246 -9.45 -19.53 4.85
C THR A 246 -9.85 -21.01 4.79
N PHE A 247 -10.15 -21.51 3.58
CA PHE A 247 -10.50 -22.92 3.30
C PHE A 247 -9.29 -23.77 2.86
N GLN A 248 -8.07 -23.27 3.02
CA GLN A 248 -6.84 -23.99 2.65
C GLN A 248 -6.78 -25.36 3.31
N SER A 249 -6.65 -26.44 2.52
CA SER A 249 -6.66 -27.82 3.00
C SER A 249 -7.92 -28.23 3.77
N GLY A 250 -9.05 -27.58 3.53
CA GLY A 250 -10.36 -27.87 4.15
C GLY A 250 -10.39 -27.58 5.65
N CYS A 251 -11.06 -28.45 6.41
CA CYS A 251 -11.17 -28.28 7.88
C CYS A 251 -9.83 -28.39 8.62
N GLY A 252 -8.76 -28.72 7.93
CA GLY A 252 -7.44 -28.87 8.55
C GLY A 252 -7.36 -30.02 9.56
N GLY A 253 -6.32 -29.99 10.38
CA GLY A 253 -6.10 -30.93 11.49
C GLY A 253 -6.40 -30.30 12.86
N SER A 254 -6.05 -31.02 13.92
CA SER A 254 -6.25 -30.56 15.31
C SER A 254 -5.34 -29.39 15.73
N ASN A 255 -4.34 -29.05 14.92
CA ASN A 255 -3.40 -27.96 15.19
C ASN A 255 -3.50 -26.88 14.10
N CYS A 256 -4.18 -25.80 14.39
CA CYS A 256 -4.37 -24.66 13.48
C CYS A 256 -3.07 -24.01 13.00
N ASN A 257 -2.00 -24.06 13.77
CA ASN A 257 -0.69 -23.52 13.37
C ASN A 257 -0.03 -24.31 12.23
N THR A 258 -0.42 -25.56 11.98
CA THR A 258 0.22 -26.46 11.00
C THR A 258 -0.74 -26.99 9.95
N SER A 259 -2.01 -26.64 10.03
CA SER A 259 -3.07 -27.09 9.10
C SER A 259 -4.03 -25.93 8.77
N GLY A 260 -4.91 -26.15 7.81
CA GLY A 260 -5.77 -25.10 7.32
C GLY A 260 -4.96 -23.97 6.69
N ASP A 261 -5.40 -22.74 6.90
CA ASP A 261 -4.69 -21.53 6.50
C ASP A 261 -3.50 -21.17 7.42
N ARG A 262 -3.26 -22.00 8.45
CA ARG A 262 -2.23 -21.83 9.49
C ARG A 262 -2.41 -20.59 10.33
N ILE A 263 -3.63 -20.14 10.49
CA ILE A 263 -4.04 -18.99 11.32
C ILE A 263 -5.05 -19.51 12.34
N CYS A 264 -4.80 -19.32 13.62
CA CYS A 264 -5.63 -19.92 14.67
C CYS A 264 -6.86 -19.08 15.05
N ASP A 265 -6.84 -17.79 14.77
CA ASP A 265 -7.98 -16.89 15.01
C ASP A 265 -8.92 -16.77 13.78
N THR A 266 -8.65 -17.49 12.67
CA THR A 266 -9.62 -17.80 11.62
C THR A 266 -10.30 -19.13 11.94
N ASN A 267 -11.62 -19.19 11.85
CA ASN A 267 -12.34 -20.45 11.99
C ASN A 267 -12.04 -21.36 10.80
N PRO A 268 -11.85 -22.68 11.00
CA PRO A 268 -11.64 -23.61 9.91
C PRO A 268 -12.87 -23.72 9.00
N GLU A 269 -12.62 -23.82 7.71
CA GLU A 269 -13.65 -23.88 6.66
C GLU A 269 -13.30 -24.97 5.64
N SER A 270 -14.28 -25.76 5.19
CA SER A 270 -14.01 -26.90 4.30
C SER A 270 -13.97 -26.53 2.82
N ASN A 271 -14.72 -25.51 2.42
CA ASN A 271 -14.88 -25.07 1.03
C ASN A 271 -15.05 -23.56 0.97
N PRO A 272 -14.67 -22.91 -0.13
CA PRO A 272 -14.90 -21.49 -0.28
C PRO A 272 -16.39 -21.12 -0.23
N GLU A 273 -16.71 -20.01 0.42
CA GLU A 273 -18.03 -19.41 0.36
C GLU A 273 -18.05 -18.31 -0.71
N PHE A 274 -19.01 -18.37 -1.62
CA PHE A 274 -19.15 -17.39 -2.71
C PHE A 274 -20.23 -16.34 -2.46
N ASN A 275 -21.11 -16.62 -1.50
CA ASN A 275 -22.17 -15.72 -1.08
C ASN A 275 -21.87 -15.14 0.30
N CYS A 276 -22.71 -14.28 0.82
CA CYS A 276 -22.56 -13.75 2.17
C CYS A 276 -23.39 -14.56 3.19
N SER A 277 -23.24 -15.88 3.22
CA SER A 277 -24.01 -16.79 4.07
C SER A 277 -23.43 -16.78 5.50
N THR A 278 -23.66 -15.74 6.27
CA THR A 278 -23.05 -15.53 7.60
C THR A 278 -23.42 -16.60 8.65
N GLY A 279 -24.31 -17.53 8.31
CA GLY A 279 -24.67 -18.69 9.14
C GLY A 279 -24.01 -19.99 8.69
N SER A 280 -23.18 -19.99 7.64
CA SER A 280 -22.47 -21.18 7.19
C SER A 280 -21.57 -21.73 8.28
N SER A 281 -21.48 -23.07 8.36
CA SER A 281 -20.67 -23.79 9.34
C SER A 281 -20.30 -25.15 8.76
N SER A 282 -19.08 -25.28 8.28
CA SER A 282 -18.62 -26.49 7.60
C SER A 282 -17.71 -27.38 8.46
N CYS A 283 -17.01 -26.82 9.45
CA CYS A 283 -16.04 -27.53 10.29
C CYS A 283 -16.39 -27.48 11.79
N GLY A 284 -17.68 -27.29 12.13
CA GLY A 284 -18.15 -27.24 13.51
C GLY A 284 -18.07 -25.84 14.16
N SER A 285 -17.61 -24.85 13.42
CA SER A 285 -17.63 -23.44 13.76
C SER A 285 -18.21 -22.61 12.61
N THR A 286 -18.60 -21.37 12.85
CA THR A 286 -19.09 -20.47 11.79
C THR A 286 -17.96 -20.17 10.81
N ASP A 287 -18.24 -20.35 9.52
CA ASP A 287 -17.26 -20.09 8.45
C ASP A 287 -16.91 -18.61 8.36
N PRO A 288 -15.64 -18.24 8.09
CA PRO A 288 -15.18 -16.86 8.09
C PRO A 288 -15.53 -16.14 6.77
N VAL A 289 -16.81 -16.11 6.41
CA VAL A 289 -17.32 -15.61 5.11
C VAL A 289 -17.01 -14.14 4.84
N ARG A 290 -16.70 -13.36 5.90
CA ARG A 290 -16.36 -11.93 5.79
C ARG A 290 -14.87 -11.67 5.66
N ASN A 291 -14.04 -12.70 5.81
CA ASN A 291 -12.59 -12.56 5.71
C ASN A 291 -12.18 -12.29 4.27
N TYR A 292 -11.23 -11.38 4.05
CA TYR A 292 -10.73 -11.05 2.71
C TYR A 292 -10.08 -12.24 1.99
N MET A 293 -9.64 -13.26 2.72
CA MET A 293 -9.04 -14.48 2.13
C MET A 293 -10.06 -15.57 1.81
N ASN A 294 -11.38 -15.30 1.92
CA ASN A 294 -12.45 -16.15 1.41
C ASN A 294 -12.83 -15.75 -0.04
N TYR A 295 -13.84 -16.39 -0.63
CA TYR A 295 -14.30 -16.14 -2.01
C TYR A 295 -15.63 -15.38 -2.08
N SER A 296 -16.12 -14.87 -0.97
CA SER A 296 -17.37 -14.11 -0.90
C SER A 296 -17.37 -12.89 -1.83
N THR A 297 -18.56 -12.36 -2.09
CA THR A 297 -18.72 -11.13 -2.89
C THR A 297 -18.06 -9.94 -2.22
N ASP A 298 -17.65 -8.94 -3.00
CA ASP A 298 -16.91 -7.78 -2.50
C ASP A 298 -17.64 -7.02 -1.36
N THR A 299 -18.97 -6.94 -1.41
CA THR A 299 -19.77 -6.27 -0.38
C THR A 299 -19.85 -7.06 0.94
N CYS A 300 -19.51 -8.34 0.92
CA CYS A 300 -19.48 -9.18 2.12
C CYS A 300 -18.17 -9.08 2.89
N MET A 301 -17.05 -8.96 2.18
CA MET A 301 -15.71 -8.96 2.74
C MET A 301 -15.42 -7.68 3.52
N THR A 302 -14.95 -7.81 4.77
CA THR A 302 -14.75 -6.67 5.66
C THR A 302 -13.55 -6.75 6.60
N ASN A 303 -12.81 -7.89 6.66
CA ASN A 303 -11.79 -8.01 7.70
C ASN A 303 -10.63 -8.95 7.38
N PHE A 304 -9.47 -8.59 7.93
CA PHE A 304 -8.40 -9.50 8.34
C PHE A 304 -8.46 -9.71 9.86
N THR A 305 -7.85 -10.80 10.34
CA THR A 305 -7.72 -11.12 11.76
C THR A 305 -6.38 -10.62 12.33
N GLU A 306 -6.20 -10.67 13.65
CA GLU A 306 -4.94 -10.26 14.31
C GLU A 306 -3.77 -11.16 13.90
N GLU A 307 -3.97 -12.47 13.81
CA GLU A 307 -2.90 -13.39 13.40
C GLU A 307 -2.58 -13.29 11.90
N GLN A 308 -3.58 -12.98 11.06
CA GLN A 308 -3.33 -12.61 9.66
C GLN A 308 -2.47 -11.34 9.57
N ALA A 309 -2.78 -10.32 10.36
CA ALA A 309 -1.99 -9.10 10.41
C ALA A 309 -0.54 -9.36 10.86
N ARG A 310 -0.32 -10.22 11.85
CA ARG A 310 1.03 -10.66 12.28
C ARG A 310 1.77 -11.38 11.17
N ARG A 311 1.09 -12.27 10.45
CA ARG A 311 1.70 -12.98 9.31
C ARG A 311 2.08 -12.02 8.18
N ILE A 312 1.25 -11.03 7.88
CA ILE A 312 1.55 -9.93 6.93
C ILE A 312 2.83 -9.21 7.35
N ARG A 313 2.94 -8.80 8.62
CA ARG A 313 4.10 -8.06 9.16
C ARG A 313 5.38 -8.89 9.11
N CYS A 314 5.32 -10.15 9.53
CA CYS A 314 6.43 -11.09 9.41
C CYS A 314 6.88 -11.29 7.95
N THR A 315 5.93 -11.41 7.03
CA THR A 315 6.21 -11.59 5.60
C THR A 315 6.93 -10.38 5.01
N LEU A 316 6.51 -9.17 5.37
CA LEU A 316 7.18 -7.93 4.95
C LEU A 316 8.60 -7.87 5.48
N GLU A 317 8.80 -8.10 6.76
CA GLU A 317 10.12 -8.00 7.38
C GLU A 317 11.10 -9.06 6.87
N PHE A 318 10.65 -10.29 6.68
CA PHE A 318 11.53 -11.40 6.33
C PHE A 318 11.71 -11.61 4.83
N TYR A 319 10.63 -11.59 4.06
CA TYR A 319 10.68 -11.89 2.62
C TYR A 319 10.78 -10.65 1.74
N ARG A 320 10.39 -9.47 2.25
CA ARG A 320 10.31 -8.21 1.50
C ARG A 320 10.88 -7.03 2.31
N PRO A 321 12.10 -7.15 2.86
CA PRO A 321 12.64 -6.19 3.82
C PRO A 321 12.83 -4.77 3.26
N ASN A 322 12.86 -4.62 1.93
CA ASN A 322 13.01 -3.33 1.27
C ASN A 322 11.68 -2.79 0.73
N LEU A 323 10.61 -3.59 0.75
CA LEU A 323 9.30 -3.19 0.25
C LEU A 323 8.60 -2.30 1.27
N GLY A 324 8.45 -1.05 0.92
CA GLY A 324 7.93 -0.04 1.83
C GLY A 324 8.98 0.38 2.84
N THR A 325 9.11 1.65 3.00
CA THR A 325 9.87 2.18 4.13
C THR A 325 9.00 2.05 5.37
N PRO A 326 9.51 1.52 6.50
CA PRO A 326 8.87 1.79 7.77
C PRO A 326 8.68 3.30 7.85
N VAL A 327 7.46 3.75 8.00
CA VAL A 327 7.26 5.12 8.43
C VAL A 327 7.86 5.14 9.82
N GLY A 328 9.04 5.72 9.93
CA GLY A 328 9.76 5.85 11.19
C GLY A 328 8.86 6.50 12.24
N PRO A 329 9.29 6.57 13.50
CA PRO A 329 8.48 7.13 14.58
C PRO A 329 7.83 8.40 14.08
N VAL A 330 6.51 8.51 14.28
CA VAL A 330 5.66 9.58 13.75
C VAL A 330 6.45 10.88 13.74
N LEU A 331 6.86 11.33 12.53
CA LEU A 331 7.78 12.45 12.39
C LEU A 331 7.23 13.71 13.06
N GLY A 332 5.90 13.85 13.00
CA GLY A 332 5.13 14.93 13.60
C GLY A 332 3.70 14.47 13.84
N GLN A 333 2.81 15.38 14.15
CA GLN A 333 1.40 15.12 14.48
C GLN A 333 0.49 16.05 13.70
N ASN A 334 -0.62 15.51 13.19
CA ASN A 334 -1.70 16.32 12.67
C ASN A 334 -2.46 16.97 13.83
N TYR A 335 -2.88 18.20 13.63
CA TYR A 335 -3.65 18.96 14.61
C TYR A 335 -4.62 19.90 13.89
N CYS A 336 -5.55 20.49 14.64
CA CYS A 336 -6.56 21.40 14.10
C CYS A 336 -7.73 20.66 13.42
N VAL A 337 -8.86 21.36 13.28
CA VAL A 337 -10.08 20.79 12.70
C VAL A 337 -10.10 21.00 11.20
N GLU A 338 -10.24 19.92 10.49
CA GLU A 338 -10.34 19.89 9.03
C GLU A 338 -11.76 20.25 8.57
N THR A 339 -11.84 20.89 7.41
CA THR A 339 -13.12 21.20 6.76
C THR A 339 -13.22 20.41 5.45
N PRO A 340 -14.29 19.65 5.22
CA PRO A 340 -14.48 18.96 3.94
C PRO A 340 -14.40 19.93 2.77
N ASN A 341 -13.75 19.49 1.69
CA ASN A 341 -13.63 20.22 0.44
C ASN A 341 -14.67 19.75 -0.59
N SER A 342 -14.57 20.21 -1.82
CA SER A 342 -15.49 19.83 -2.90
C SER A 342 -15.49 18.34 -3.28
N THR A 343 -14.55 17.54 -2.79
CA THR A 343 -14.56 16.07 -2.92
C THR A 343 -15.48 15.39 -1.89
N GLY A 344 -15.94 16.12 -0.88
CA GLY A 344 -16.70 15.62 0.24
C GLY A 344 -15.87 15.12 1.42
N LEU A 345 -14.53 15.13 1.30
CA LEU A 345 -13.57 14.72 2.33
C LEU A 345 -12.65 15.89 2.70
N PRO A 346 -12.09 15.93 3.90
CA PRO A 346 -11.06 16.90 4.24
C PRO A 346 -9.74 16.58 3.55
N ALA A 347 -8.93 17.60 3.29
CA ALA A 347 -7.54 17.44 2.86
C ALA A 347 -6.61 17.44 4.07
N THR A 348 -5.61 16.55 4.08
CA THR A 348 -4.70 16.33 5.21
C THR A 348 -3.25 16.46 4.81
N LEU A 349 -2.36 16.65 5.80
CA LEU A 349 -0.91 16.67 5.63
C LEU A 349 -0.26 15.38 6.10
N VAL A 350 0.78 14.96 5.39
CA VAL A 350 1.64 13.83 5.76
C VAL A 350 3.10 14.26 5.69
N GLY A 351 3.86 14.03 6.76
CA GLY A 351 5.31 14.27 6.80
C GLY A 351 6.10 13.09 6.22
N THR A 352 7.23 13.37 5.59
CA THR A 352 8.15 12.40 4.98
C THR A 352 9.59 12.72 5.33
N GLY A 353 10.50 11.76 5.15
CA GLY A 353 11.93 11.92 5.44
C GLY A 353 12.24 11.71 6.93
N THR A 354 13.11 12.54 7.51
CA THR A 354 13.52 12.44 8.92
C THR A 354 13.39 13.78 9.66
N LYS A 355 13.34 13.73 10.98
CA LYS A 355 13.42 14.91 11.85
C LYS A 355 14.85 15.33 12.19
N LEU A 356 15.85 14.57 11.71
CA LEU A 356 17.26 14.88 11.90
C LEU A 356 17.69 16.02 10.98
N ILE A 357 18.02 17.17 11.55
CA ILE A 357 18.41 18.39 10.81
C ILE A 357 19.61 18.11 9.89
N ALA A 358 20.54 17.28 10.35
CA ALA A 358 21.75 16.96 9.59
C ALA A 358 21.49 16.29 8.23
N ASN A 359 20.36 15.61 8.08
CA ASN A 359 20.00 14.94 6.82
C ASN A 359 19.40 15.90 5.80
N ASN A 360 18.74 16.97 6.27
CA ASN A 360 18.03 17.97 5.43
C ASN A 360 17.11 17.33 4.37
N ASP A 361 16.37 16.26 4.76
CA ASP A 361 15.54 15.45 3.87
C ASP A 361 14.05 15.44 4.26
N PHE A 362 13.64 16.34 5.17
CA PHE A 362 12.24 16.46 5.57
C PHE A 362 11.37 17.05 4.45
N GLY A 363 10.19 16.48 4.27
CA GLY A 363 9.17 16.97 3.37
C GLY A 363 7.78 16.84 3.97
N VAL A 364 6.81 17.51 3.35
CA VAL A 364 5.38 17.40 3.68
C VAL A 364 4.60 17.34 2.37
N TYR A 365 3.58 16.50 2.29
CA TYR A 365 2.64 16.59 1.17
C TYR A 365 1.21 16.74 1.67
N ALA A 366 0.43 17.52 0.91
CA ALA A 366 -1.01 17.64 1.09
C ALA A 366 -1.70 16.60 0.21
N GLN A 367 -2.67 15.87 0.76
CA GLN A 367 -3.47 14.85 0.06
C GLN A 367 -4.97 15.09 0.26
N GLY A 368 -5.81 14.44 -0.57
CA GLY A 368 -7.26 14.62 -0.53
C GLY A 368 -7.73 15.97 -1.11
N LEU A 369 -6.88 16.63 -1.88
CA LEU A 369 -7.20 17.90 -2.55
C LEU A 369 -8.11 17.66 -3.78
N PRO A 370 -8.98 18.63 -4.16
CA PRO A 370 -9.69 18.56 -5.42
C PRO A 370 -8.73 18.48 -6.61
N VAL A 371 -9.12 17.72 -7.63
CA VAL A 371 -8.32 17.50 -8.86
C VAL A 371 -7.98 18.85 -9.53
N GLY A 372 -6.70 19.02 -9.90
CA GLY A 372 -6.23 20.20 -10.61
C GLY A 372 -6.18 21.49 -9.78
N SER A 373 -6.32 21.40 -8.46
CA SER A 373 -6.33 22.55 -7.57
C SER A 373 -4.91 23.11 -7.37
N PRO A 374 -4.68 24.43 -7.61
CA PRO A 374 -3.45 25.05 -7.22
C PRO A 374 -3.42 25.30 -5.71
N GLY A 375 -2.25 25.15 -5.11
CA GLY A 375 -2.03 25.39 -3.68
C GLY A 375 -0.57 25.71 -3.36
N TYR A 376 -0.33 26.15 -2.14
CA TYR A 376 1.01 26.39 -1.61
C TYR A 376 1.03 26.18 -0.10
N PHE A 377 2.21 25.88 0.42
CA PHE A 377 2.39 25.65 1.85
C PHE A 377 2.74 26.93 2.59
N ILE A 378 2.29 26.95 3.83
CA ILE A 378 2.62 27.94 4.83
C ILE A 378 3.20 27.24 6.05
N CYS A 379 4.07 27.93 6.79
CA CYS A 379 4.69 27.42 8.01
C CYS A 379 4.81 28.48 9.08
N SER A 380 4.89 28.04 10.33
CA SER A 380 5.12 28.93 11.48
C SER A 380 5.67 28.14 12.67
N PRO A 381 6.50 28.73 13.54
CA PRO A 381 6.81 28.14 14.85
C PRO A 381 5.59 28.13 15.79
N ASN A 382 4.51 28.87 15.47
CA ASN A 382 3.33 29.00 16.32
C ASN A 382 2.10 28.36 15.69
N GLN A 383 1.28 27.73 16.52
CA GLN A 383 -0.05 27.25 16.14
C GLN A 383 -1.10 28.36 16.28
N ALA A 384 -2.19 28.22 15.54
CA ALA A 384 -3.39 29.06 15.64
C ALA A 384 -4.65 28.22 15.33
N GLN A 385 -5.80 28.85 15.50
CA GLN A 385 -7.10 28.31 15.08
C GLN A 385 -8.00 29.47 14.67
N VAL A 386 -7.95 29.85 13.39
CA VAL A 386 -8.73 30.96 12.83
C VAL A 386 -9.68 30.42 11.78
N PRO A 387 -10.97 30.22 12.09
CA PRO A 387 -11.96 29.73 11.13
C PRO A 387 -12.22 30.76 10.03
N GLY A 388 -12.32 30.30 8.78
CA GLY A 388 -12.75 31.10 7.63
C GLY A 388 -11.89 32.34 7.30
N PRO A 389 -10.54 32.31 7.42
CA PRO A 389 -9.74 33.52 7.24
C PRO A 389 -9.84 34.02 5.80
N GLY A 390 -10.11 35.32 5.64
CA GLY A 390 -10.23 35.92 4.30
C GLY A 390 -11.34 35.36 3.42
N GLY A 391 -12.36 34.74 3.97
CA GLY A 391 -13.46 34.09 3.24
C GLY A 391 -13.17 32.67 2.78
N SER A 392 -12.08 32.06 3.29
CA SER A 392 -11.80 30.63 3.10
C SER A 392 -12.83 29.76 3.82
N GLN A 393 -13.04 28.53 3.34
CA GLN A 393 -13.93 27.56 4.00
C GLN A 393 -13.26 26.88 5.20
N GLY A 394 -11.94 26.72 5.14
CA GLY A 394 -11.18 26.01 6.16
C GLY A 394 -10.71 26.88 7.32
N THR A 395 -9.98 26.25 8.22
CA THR A 395 -9.38 26.88 9.40
C THR A 395 -7.90 27.09 9.18
N LEU A 396 -7.39 28.31 9.42
CA LEU A 396 -5.97 28.56 9.45
C LEU A 396 -5.39 28.09 10.79
N CYS A 397 -4.47 27.13 10.72
CA CYS A 397 -3.92 26.43 11.89
C CYS A 397 -2.50 26.87 12.24
N VAL A 398 -1.83 27.62 11.38
CA VAL A 398 -0.51 28.23 11.65
C VAL A 398 -0.67 29.67 12.15
N GLY A 399 0.14 30.04 13.14
CA GLY A 399 0.02 31.32 13.87
C GLY A 399 0.88 32.47 13.35
N ALA A 400 1.21 33.37 14.24
CA ALA A 400 2.07 34.52 13.94
C ALA A 400 3.42 34.10 13.35
N SER A 401 4.06 35.02 12.61
CA SER A 401 5.30 34.72 11.87
C SER A 401 5.12 33.69 10.76
N THR A 402 4.02 33.78 10.01
CA THR A 402 3.72 32.81 8.92
C THR A 402 4.64 33.05 7.72
N GLY A 403 5.50 32.08 7.45
CA GLY A 403 6.26 31.93 6.20
C GLY A 403 5.43 31.31 5.09
N ARG A 404 5.82 31.54 3.83
CA ARG A 404 5.12 31.05 2.64
C ARG A 404 6.09 30.46 1.63
N TYR A 405 5.82 29.26 1.16
CA TYR A 405 6.60 28.56 0.12
C TYR A 405 6.13 28.96 -1.29
N LEU A 406 6.22 30.26 -1.62
CA LEU A 406 5.72 30.80 -2.91
C LEU A 406 6.53 30.34 -4.12
N SER A 407 7.77 29.91 -3.94
CA SER A 407 8.60 29.31 -4.99
C SER A 407 8.19 27.83 -5.30
N GLN A 408 7.41 27.22 -4.44
CA GLN A 408 6.92 25.84 -4.56
C GLN A 408 5.39 25.81 -4.64
N VAL A 409 4.77 26.74 -5.34
CA VAL A 409 3.34 26.68 -5.67
C VAL A 409 3.12 25.45 -6.55
N GLY A 410 2.27 24.54 -6.08
CA GLY A 410 1.97 23.29 -6.76
C GLY A 410 0.57 23.26 -7.34
N ASN A 411 0.30 22.22 -8.10
CA ASN A 411 -1.04 21.82 -8.55
C ASN A 411 -1.29 20.39 -8.08
N SER A 412 -2.46 20.11 -7.52
CA SER A 412 -2.81 18.78 -7.02
C SER A 412 -2.88 17.69 -8.09
N GLY A 413 -2.78 18.08 -9.37
CA GLY A 413 -2.85 17.16 -10.49
C GLY A 413 -4.15 16.34 -10.45
N ILE A 414 -4.09 15.15 -11.02
CA ILE A 414 -5.22 14.21 -11.03
C ILE A 414 -5.30 13.36 -9.76
N PHE A 415 -4.30 13.47 -8.88
CA PHE A 415 -4.19 12.66 -7.66
C PHE A 415 -4.63 13.39 -6.39
N GLY A 416 -4.91 14.69 -6.49
CA GLY A 416 -5.24 15.48 -5.32
C GLY A 416 -4.06 15.63 -4.35
N ILE A 417 -2.80 15.64 -4.84
CA ILE A 417 -1.58 15.71 -4.02
C ILE A 417 -0.71 16.89 -4.44
N ILE A 418 -0.23 17.66 -3.45
CA ILE A 418 0.82 18.67 -3.64
C ILE A 418 1.96 18.35 -2.69
N PRO A 419 3.18 18.06 -3.17
CA PRO A 419 4.37 17.88 -2.32
C PRO A 419 5.04 19.21 -1.98
N LEU A 420 5.73 19.24 -0.84
CA LEU A 420 6.65 20.27 -0.41
C LEU A 420 7.97 19.63 0.03
N THR A 421 9.09 20.05 -0.53
CA THR A 421 10.42 19.76 0.03
C THR A 421 10.83 20.92 0.93
N VAL A 422 11.18 20.60 2.17
CA VAL A 422 11.56 21.61 3.18
C VAL A 422 13.08 21.67 3.29
N ASP A 423 13.67 22.80 2.93
CA ASP A 423 15.07 23.08 3.23
C ASP A 423 15.20 23.56 4.69
N LEU A 424 15.67 22.67 5.58
CA LEU A 424 15.81 22.93 7.00
C LEU A 424 16.87 24.02 7.30
N THR A 425 17.73 24.34 6.33
CA THR A 425 18.70 25.43 6.47
C THR A 425 18.11 26.78 6.13
N SER A 426 16.87 26.85 5.55
CA SER A 426 16.31 28.05 4.96
C SER A 426 14.78 28.08 4.96
N ILE A 427 14.13 27.88 6.10
CA ILE A 427 12.66 27.95 6.24
C ILE A 427 12.20 29.41 6.10
N PRO A 428 11.21 29.70 5.24
CA PRO A 428 10.72 31.07 5.01
C PRO A 428 10.02 31.63 6.25
N GLN A 429 10.30 32.92 6.54
CA GLN A 429 9.65 33.72 7.58
C GLN A 429 9.38 35.13 7.03
N PRO A 430 8.48 35.93 7.62
CA PRO A 430 8.20 37.28 7.14
C PRO A 430 9.41 38.24 7.16
N THR A 431 10.38 37.99 8.03
CA THR A 431 11.59 38.81 8.21
C THR A 431 12.82 38.25 7.48
N GLY A 432 12.66 37.17 6.67
CA GLY A 432 13.73 36.47 5.99
C GLY A 432 13.79 35.00 6.42
N ASN A 433 14.56 34.20 5.67
CA ASN A 433 14.63 32.76 5.95
C ASN A 433 15.48 32.49 7.21
N VAL A 434 15.11 31.39 7.92
CA VAL A 434 15.81 30.96 9.14
C VAL A 434 16.18 29.47 9.02
N ALA A 435 17.31 29.10 9.64
CA ALA A 435 17.70 27.70 9.77
C ALA A 435 17.06 27.09 11.01
N VAL A 436 16.62 25.85 10.90
CA VAL A 436 16.08 25.06 12.02
C VAL A 436 17.20 24.72 12.98
N GLN A 437 16.91 24.79 14.28
CA GLN A 437 17.82 24.38 15.35
C GLN A 437 17.29 23.13 16.06
N PRO A 438 18.15 22.29 16.65
CA PRO A 438 17.71 21.15 17.46
C PRO A 438 16.74 21.58 18.57
N GLY A 439 15.60 20.91 18.66
CA GLY A 439 14.52 21.24 19.59
C GLY A 439 13.49 22.23 19.04
N ASP A 440 13.71 22.83 17.87
CA ASP A 440 12.71 23.70 17.25
C ASP A 440 11.47 22.91 16.83
N THR A 441 10.30 23.48 17.11
CA THR A 441 9.02 22.95 16.65
C THR A 441 8.48 23.84 15.53
N TRP A 442 8.13 23.24 14.42
CA TRP A 442 7.55 23.89 13.26
C TRP A 442 6.20 23.31 12.92
N ASN A 443 5.31 24.17 12.42
CA ASN A 443 3.95 23.84 12.02
C ASN A 443 3.77 24.18 10.55
N PHE A 444 3.18 23.25 9.80
CA PHE A 444 2.93 23.36 8.37
C PHE A 444 1.45 23.24 8.07
N GLN A 445 1.00 23.90 7.00
CA GLN A 445 -0.36 23.79 6.46
C GLN A 445 -0.36 24.09 4.97
N CYS A 446 -1.24 23.50 4.19
CA CYS A 446 -1.42 23.82 2.78
C CYS A 446 -2.71 24.61 2.58
N TRP A 447 -2.59 25.79 1.95
CA TRP A 447 -3.71 26.51 1.37
C TRP A 447 -3.91 26.06 -0.06
N TYR A 448 -5.16 25.86 -0.48
CA TYR A 448 -5.48 25.45 -1.85
C TYR A 448 -6.78 26.07 -2.35
N ARG A 449 -6.93 26.12 -3.68
CA ARG A 449 -8.19 26.48 -4.33
C ARG A 449 -9.18 25.34 -4.25
N ASP A 450 -10.43 25.68 -4.02
CA ASP A 450 -11.55 24.77 -3.93
C ASP A 450 -12.76 25.36 -4.65
N SER A 451 -13.89 24.63 -4.69
CA SER A 451 -15.15 25.12 -5.23
C SER A 451 -16.33 24.65 -4.37
N ILE A 452 -17.33 25.51 -4.22
CA ILE A 452 -18.61 25.15 -3.62
C ILE A 452 -19.70 25.45 -4.62
N LEU A 453 -20.49 24.44 -4.99
CA LEU A 453 -21.56 24.54 -5.98
C LEU A 453 -21.06 25.22 -7.29
N GLY A 454 -19.80 24.98 -7.68
CA GLY A 454 -19.17 25.56 -8.87
C GLY A 454 -18.59 26.97 -8.69
N PHE A 455 -18.71 27.58 -7.51
CA PHE A 455 -18.11 28.87 -7.21
C PHE A 455 -16.71 28.70 -6.63
N PRO A 456 -15.70 29.43 -7.14
CA PRO A 456 -14.34 29.33 -6.64
C PRO A 456 -14.24 29.87 -5.20
N VAL A 457 -13.69 29.06 -4.32
CA VAL A 457 -13.36 29.39 -2.93
C VAL A 457 -11.93 28.97 -2.64
N SER A 458 -11.51 29.06 -1.40
CA SER A 458 -10.27 28.44 -0.91
C SER A 458 -10.54 27.63 0.34
N ASN A 459 -9.65 26.69 0.59
CA ASN A 459 -9.70 25.84 1.77
C ASN A 459 -8.27 25.62 2.30
N PHE A 460 -8.17 24.99 3.44
CA PHE A 460 -6.92 24.60 4.09
C PHE A 460 -6.97 23.11 4.43
N THR A 461 -5.80 22.46 4.43
CA THR A 461 -5.63 21.16 5.08
C THR A 461 -5.75 21.31 6.60
N ASP A 462 -5.66 20.22 7.35
CA ASP A 462 -5.25 20.24 8.75
C ASP A 462 -3.87 20.92 8.91
N GLY A 463 -3.44 21.12 10.16
CA GLY A 463 -2.07 21.51 10.49
C GLY A 463 -1.21 20.28 10.77
N TYR A 464 0.08 20.36 10.47
CA TYR A 464 1.07 19.33 10.79
C TYR A 464 2.20 19.95 11.63
N THR A 465 2.45 19.39 12.82
CA THR A 465 3.49 19.87 13.75
C THR A 465 4.62 18.85 13.88
N ILE A 466 5.85 19.32 13.90
CA ILE A 466 7.05 18.49 14.06
C ILE A 466 8.09 19.20 14.91
N THR A 467 8.79 18.45 15.79
CA THR A 467 9.97 18.93 16.52
C THR A 467 11.21 18.26 15.94
N PHE A 468 12.18 19.06 15.53
CA PHE A 468 13.42 18.61 14.89
C PHE A 468 14.50 18.26 15.91
N GLU A 469 15.43 17.34 15.53
CA GLU A 469 16.53 16.83 16.36
C GLU A 469 17.90 17.06 15.75
#